data_a5d7a3e0696770ecb99d542643148f29
#
_entry.id   a5d7a3e0696770ecb99d542643148f29
#
_cell.length_a   1.000
_cell.length_b   1.000
_cell.length_c   1.000
_cell.angle_alpha   90.00
_cell.angle_beta   90.00
_cell.angle_gamma   90.00
#
_symmetry.space_group_name_H-M   'P 1'
#
loop_
_entity.id
_entity.type
_entity.pdbx_description
1 polymer ?
#
loop_
_entity_poly.entity_id
_entity_poly.type
_entity_poly.pdbx_seq_one_letter_code
_entity_poly.pdbx_strand_id
1 'polypeptide(L)'
;MLKKVKVVVFDFDGTLSASDSLLEFGKYCFRHSIRPWVYLPLFLIGMLVYMFNHHSQWGRQVARCFMTPKMVKKFAPTVIREHLKNRFGWAAEQVAAEHAAGNICILISAGPDYTVPELVRDMNFDVVITSRMDKRHPWKYKFMCWGPNKVVALDAWAKKNKIIPHVVRSYGDSKSDKYIMELADTEIWIDRKTGLPK
;
A
#
# COMPACT_ATOMS: atom_id res chain seq x y z
N MET A 1 2.24 32.51 5.41
CA MET A 1 3.32 31.51 5.42
C MET A 1 2.72 30.11 5.53
N LEU A 2 3.25 29.12 4.81
CA LEU A 2 2.84 27.72 4.96
C LEU A 2 3.35 27.18 6.30
N LYS A 3 2.51 26.43 7.02
CA LYS A 3 2.89 25.83 8.31
C LYS A 3 3.78 24.60 8.08
N LYS A 4 4.98 24.56 8.68
CA LYS A 4 5.82 23.36 8.71
C LYS A 4 5.26 22.38 9.76
N VAL A 5 5.06 21.12 9.38
CA VAL A 5 4.51 20.07 10.27
C VAL A 5 5.40 18.84 10.23
N LYS A 6 5.62 18.22 11.39
CA LYS A 6 6.34 16.97 11.51
C LYS A 6 5.42 15.83 11.08
N VAL A 7 5.90 14.98 10.18
CA VAL A 7 5.16 13.81 9.70
C VAL A 7 6.01 12.56 9.83
N VAL A 8 5.37 11.44 10.07
CA VAL A 8 5.97 10.11 10.01
C VAL A 8 5.25 9.33 8.94
N VAL A 9 5.99 8.72 8.04
CA VAL A 9 5.45 7.98 6.90
C VAL A 9 5.65 6.49 7.11
N PHE A 10 4.59 5.73 6.87
CA PHE A 10 4.62 4.27 6.93
C PHE A 10 4.19 3.69 5.58
N ASP A 11 4.93 2.71 5.07
CA ASP A 11 4.41 1.77 4.09
C ASP A 11 3.58 0.68 4.80
N PHE A 12 2.82 -0.12 4.04
CA PHE A 12 1.96 -1.15 4.61
C PHE A 12 2.47 -2.58 4.34
N ASP A 13 2.46 -2.98 3.06
CA ASP A 13 2.76 -4.37 2.66
C ASP A 13 4.25 -4.70 2.82
N GLY A 14 4.59 -5.57 3.74
CA GLY A 14 5.97 -5.91 4.10
C GLY A 14 6.58 -5.03 5.20
N THR A 15 5.90 -3.95 5.57
CA THR A 15 6.34 -2.99 6.59
C THR A 15 5.52 -3.13 7.87
N LEU A 16 4.20 -2.95 7.82
CA LEU A 16 3.27 -3.12 8.95
C LEU A 16 2.60 -4.49 8.94
N SER A 17 2.71 -5.23 7.84
CA SER A 17 2.19 -6.58 7.65
C SER A 17 3.18 -7.45 6.91
N ALA A 18 3.32 -8.70 7.32
CA ALA A 18 4.23 -9.67 6.69
C ALA A 18 3.84 -10.03 5.25
N SER A 19 2.59 -9.85 4.87
CA SER A 19 2.05 -10.26 3.57
C SER A 19 1.70 -9.06 2.67
N ASP A 20 1.51 -9.35 1.39
CA ASP A 20 1.11 -8.39 0.36
C ASP A 20 -0.41 -8.46 0.18
N SER A 21 -1.10 -7.35 0.46
CA SER A 21 -2.56 -7.26 0.45
C SER A 21 -3.17 -7.57 -0.92
N LEU A 22 -2.50 -7.19 -1.99
CA LEU A 22 -2.98 -7.43 -3.35
C LEU A 22 -2.76 -8.88 -3.79
N LEU A 23 -1.63 -9.48 -3.38
CA LEU A 23 -1.33 -10.89 -3.64
C LEU A 23 -2.31 -11.81 -2.90
N GLU A 24 -2.62 -11.51 -1.63
CA GLU A 24 -3.61 -12.26 -0.86
C GLU A 24 -5.00 -12.18 -1.51
N PHE A 25 -5.40 -10.99 -1.98
CA PHE A 25 -6.64 -10.84 -2.72
C PHE A 25 -6.65 -11.68 -4.00
N GLY A 26 -5.56 -11.68 -4.76
CA GLY A 26 -5.40 -12.51 -5.95
C GLY A 26 -5.53 -14.01 -5.63
N LYS A 27 -4.80 -14.51 -4.65
CA LYS A 27 -4.87 -15.91 -4.20
C LYS A 27 -6.31 -16.31 -3.81
N TYR A 28 -6.99 -15.43 -3.08
CA TYR A 28 -8.38 -15.67 -2.70
C TYR A 28 -9.30 -15.78 -3.92
N CYS A 29 -9.13 -14.90 -4.91
CA CYS A 29 -9.89 -14.97 -6.17
C CYS A 29 -9.67 -16.30 -6.91
N PHE A 30 -8.44 -16.80 -6.99
CA PHE A 30 -8.13 -18.08 -7.63
C PHE A 30 -8.77 -19.28 -6.90
N ARG A 31 -8.89 -19.20 -5.58
CA ARG A 31 -9.50 -20.29 -4.77
C ARG A 31 -11.02 -20.28 -4.82
N HIS A 32 -11.65 -19.11 -4.99
CA HIS A 32 -13.10 -18.96 -4.80
C HIS A 32 -13.86 -18.52 -6.06
N SER A 33 -13.20 -18.49 -7.23
CA SER A 33 -13.83 -18.12 -8.50
C SER A 33 -13.18 -18.86 -9.66
N ILE A 34 -13.99 -19.27 -10.63
CA ILE A 34 -13.50 -19.84 -11.90
C ILE A 34 -12.90 -18.76 -12.83
N ARG A 35 -13.29 -17.50 -12.65
CA ARG A 35 -12.90 -16.41 -13.54
C ARG A 35 -11.39 -16.23 -13.68
N PRO A 36 -10.55 -16.21 -12.62
CA PRO A 36 -9.10 -16.14 -12.77
C PRO A 36 -8.53 -17.27 -13.65
N TRP A 37 -9.09 -18.46 -13.57
CA TRP A 37 -8.66 -19.60 -14.40
C TRP A 37 -8.96 -19.42 -15.88
N VAL A 38 -10.11 -18.83 -16.21
CA VAL A 38 -10.43 -18.44 -17.61
C VAL A 38 -9.46 -17.40 -18.14
N TYR A 39 -9.01 -16.48 -17.29
CA TYR A 39 -8.04 -15.42 -17.64
C TYR A 39 -6.58 -15.82 -17.42
N LEU A 40 -6.31 -17.11 -17.11
CA LEU A 40 -4.96 -17.60 -16.79
C LEU A 40 -3.90 -17.23 -17.87
N PRO A 41 -4.16 -17.34 -19.18
CA PRO A 41 -3.17 -16.92 -20.18
C PRO A 41 -2.77 -15.44 -20.05
N LEU A 42 -3.74 -14.55 -19.84
CA LEU A 42 -3.47 -13.12 -19.63
C LEU A 42 -2.74 -12.86 -18.30
N PHE A 43 -3.10 -13.59 -17.25
CA PHE A 43 -2.38 -13.55 -15.98
C PHE A 43 -0.90 -13.91 -16.19
N LEU A 44 -0.61 -15.00 -16.89
CA LEU A 44 0.78 -15.44 -17.16
C LEU A 44 1.55 -14.42 -18.00
N ILE A 45 0.94 -13.84 -19.03
CA ILE A 45 1.54 -12.77 -19.83
C ILE A 45 1.84 -11.54 -18.96
N GLY A 46 0.91 -11.13 -18.12
CA GLY A 46 1.10 -10.00 -17.21
C GLY A 46 2.21 -10.25 -16.21
N MET A 47 2.30 -11.47 -15.67
CA MET A 47 3.37 -11.88 -14.76
C MET A 47 4.73 -11.92 -15.46
N LEU A 48 4.80 -12.44 -16.67
CA LEU A 48 6.02 -12.47 -17.47
C LEU A 48 6.55 -11.05 -17.71
N VAL A 49 5.68 -10.13 -18.17
CA VAL A 49 6.06 -8.72 -18.36
C VAL A 49 6.52 -8.09 -17.04
N TYR A 50 5.86 -8.40 -15.93
CA TYR A 50 6.27 -7.92 -14.61
C TYR A 50 7.64 -8.46 -14.17
N MET A 51 7.98 -9.71 -14.49
CA MET A 51 9.29 -10.30 -14.19
C MET A 51 10.43 -9.58 -14.93
N PHE A 52 10.23 -9.21 -16.20
CA PHE A 52 11.23 -8.47 -16.97
C PHE A 52 11.26 -6.98 -16.69
N ASN A 53 10.14 -6.42 -16.28
CA ASN A 53 10.01 -5.00 -15.96
C ASN A 53 9.09 -4.79 -14.74
N HIS A 54 9.68 -4.80 -13.55
CA HIS A 54 8.97 -4.57 -12.29
C HIS A 54 8.27 -3.21 -12.20
N HIS A 55 8.67 -2.23 -13.03
CA HIS A 55 8.02 -0.92 -13.13
C HIS A 55 6.81 -0.93 -14.05
N SER A 56 6.58 -2.01 -14.81
CA SER A 56 5.49 -2.11 -15.76
C SER A 56 4.13 -2.08 -15.08
N GLN A 57 3.46 -0.93 -15.20
CA GLN A 57 2.07 -0.77 -14.79
C GLN A 57 1.14 -1.66 -15.62
N TRP A 58 1.44 -1.82 -16.91
CA TRP A 58 0.69 -2.65 -17.84
C TRP A 58 0.72 -4.14 -17.41
N GLY A 59 1.90 -4.69 -17.13
CA GLY A 59 2.03 -6.08 -16.66
C GLY A 59 1.19 -6.35 -15.41
N ARG A 60 1.27 -5.43 -14.42
CA ARG A 60 0.48 -5.50 -13.19
C ARG A 60 -1.02 -5.43 -13.44
N GLN A 61 -1.47 -4.65 -14.42
CA GLN A 61 -2.89 -4.52 -14.77
C GLN A 61 -3.39 -5.77 -15.50
N VAL A 62 -2.65 -6.25 -16.51
CA VAL A 62 -3.01 -7.45 -17.27
C VAL A 62 -3.10 -8.69 -16.39
N ALA A 63 -2.16 -8.88 -15.46
CA ALA A 63 -2.21 -9.98 -14.49
C ALA A 63 -3.46 -9.97 -13.59
N ARG A 64 -4.22 -8.90 -13.56
CA ARG A 64 -5.41 -8.75 -12.71
C ARG A 64 -6.69 -8.45 -13.48
N CYS A 65 -6.67 -8.53 -14.82
CA CYS A 65 -7.81 -8.18 -15.67
C CYS A 65 -9.07 -9.03 -15.44
N PHE A 66 -8.94 -10.15 -14.72
CA PHE A 66 -10.08 -10.97 -14.29
C PHE A 66 -10.93 -10.31 -13.19
N MET A 67 -10.40 -9.31 -12.46
CA MET A 67 -11.08 -8.69 -11.33
C MET A 67 -12.27 -7.84 -11.80
N THR A 68 -13.37 -7.96 -11.07
CA THR A 68 -14.59 -7.18 -11.30
C THR A 68 -15.04 -6.45 -10.04
N PRO A 69 -15.82 -5.37 -10.13
CA PRO A 69 -16.39 -4.69 -8.96
C PRO A 69 -17.19 -5.65 -8.07
N LYS A 70 -17.92 -6.59 -8.68
CA LYS A 70 -18.68 -7.61 -7.95
C LYS A 70 -17.78 -8.53 -7.13
N MET A 71 -16.63 -8.95 -7.70
CA MET A 71 -15.64 -9.76 -6.97
C MET A 71 -15.02 -8.97 -5.83
N VAL A 72 -14.64 -7.72 -6.04
CA VAL A 72 -14.10 -6.86 -4.98
C VAL A 72 -15.11 -6.73 -3.85
N LYS A 73 -16.36 -6.36 -4.15
CA LYS A 73 -17.43 -6.22 -3.14
C LYS A 73 -17.66 -7.51 -2.35
N LYS A 74 -17.63 -8.67 -3.03
CA LYS A 74 -17.88 -9.98 -2.40
C LYS A 74 -16.70 -10.47 -1.55
N PHE A 75 -15.46 -10.29 -2.03
CA PHE A 75 -14.30 -10.97 -1.46
C PHE A 75 -13.47 -10.09 -0.52
N ALA A 76 -13.46 -8.76 -0.72
CA ALA A 76 -12.65 -7.87 0.10
C ALA A 76 -12.91 -8.02 1.61
N PRO A 77 -14.15 -8.11 2.13
CA PRO A 77 -14.38 -8.25 3.57
C PRO A 77 -13.70 -9.47 4.19
N THR A 78 -13.71 -10.61 3.48
CA THR A 78 -13.06 -11.83 3.97
C THR A 78 -11.55 -11.73 3.89
N VAL A 79 -11.01 -11.23 2.77
CA VAL A 79 -9.57 -11.04 2.58
C VAL A 79 -9.00 -10.07 3.61
N ILE A 80 -9.68 -8.96 3.88
CA ILE A 80 -9.29 -7.99 4.91
C ILE A 80 -9.19 -8.68 6.27
N ARG A 81 -10.22 -9.42 6.69
CA ARG A 81 -10.25 -10.13 7.98
C ARG A 81 -9.12 -11.16 8.11
N GLU A 82 -8.81 -11.89 7.03
CA GLU A 82 -7.70 -12.86 7.02
C GLU A 82 -6.34 -12.15 7.04
N HIS A 83 -6.20 -11.07 6.30
CA HIS A 83 -4.96 -10.31 6.22
C HIS A 83 -4.58 -9.62 7.55
N LEU A 84 -5.57 -9.19 8.34
CA LEU A 84 -5.32 -8.59 9.66
C LEU A 84 -4.52 -9.50 10.61
N LYS A 85 -4.59 -10.82 10.40
CA LYS A 85 -3.81 -11.80 11.17
C LYS A 85 -2.30 -11.76 10.85
N ASN A 86 -1.92 -11.17 9.72
CA ASN A 86 -0.53 -11.07 9.27
C ASN A 86 0.12 -9.74 9.65
N ARG A 87 -0.61 -8.86 10.35
CA ARG A 87 -0.09 -7.57 10.82
C ARG A 87 0.89 -7.79 11.96
N PHE A 88 2.00 -7.07 11.95
CA PHE A 88 2.97 -7.13 13.04
C PHE A 88 2.39 -6.51 14.31
N GLY A 89 2.62 -7.15 15.47
CA GLY A 89 2.04 -6.73 16.74
C GLY A 89 2.43 -5.31 17.17
N TRP A 90 3.65 -4.90 16.86
CA TRP A 90 4.18 -3.57 17.20
C TRP A 90 3.56 -2.42 16.39
N ALA A 91 2.96 -2.72 15.24
CA ALA A 91 2.58 -1.70 14.25
C ALA A 91 1.62 -0.63 14.82
N ALA A 92 0.57 -1.06 15.52
CA ALA A 92 -0.40 -0.12 16.10
C ALA A 92 0.20 0.69 17.26
N GLU A 93 1.04 0.06 18.10
CA GLU A 93 1.72 0.71 19.21
C GLU A 93 2.70 1.78 18.71
N GLN A 94 3.41 1.51 17.61
CA GLN A 94 4.33 2.48 17.02
C GLN A 94 3.60 3.71 16.49
N VAL A 95 2.47 3.51 15.79
CA VAL A 95 1.64 4.64 15.32
C VAL A 95 1.14 5.48 16.51
N ALA A 96 0.69 4.83 17.59
CA ALA A 96 0.27 5.53 18.81
C ALA A 96 1.42 6.30 19.47
N ALA A 97 2.63 5.74 19.51
CA ALA A 97 3.82 6.40 20.05
C ALA A 97 4.20 7.65 19.22
N GLU A 98 4.10 7.58 17.90
CA GLU A 98 4.37 8.74 17.04
C GLU A 98 3.31 9.86 17.24
N HIS A 99 2.04 9.50 17.42
CA HIS A 99 1.02 10.49 17.80
C HIS A 99 1.30 11.14 19.15
N ALA A 100 1.70 10.35 20.16
CA ALA A 100 2.06 10.87 21.48
C ALA A 100 3.26 11.83 21.40
N ALA A 101 4.16 11.65 20.43
CA ALA A 101 5.27 12.57 20.13
C ALA A 101 4.85 13.82 19.35
N GLY A 102 3.56 13.98 19.02
CA GLY A 102 2.99 15.13 18.29
C GLY A 102 3.24 15.10 16.78
N ASN A 103 3.52 13.94 16.21
CA ASN A 103 3.73 13.75 14.78
C ASN A 103 2.40 13.43 14.07
N ILE A 104 2.27 13.86 12.82
CA ILE A 104 1.19 13.42 11.93
C ILE A 104 1.61 12.07 11.32
N CYS A 105 0.80 11.04 11.52
CA CYS A 105 1.05 9.69 11.00
C CYS A 105 0.37 9.49 9.64
N ILE A 106 1.17 9.25 8.61
CA ILE A 106 0.71 9.09 7.22
C ILE A 106 1.04 7.69 6.74
N LEU A 107 0.02 6.94 6.33
CA LEU A 107 0.23 5.71 5.57
C LEU A 107 0.31 6.03 4.09
N ILE A 108 1.35 5.52 3.40
CA ILE A 108 1.51 5.65 1.94
C ILE A 108 1.80 4.27 1.35
N SER A 109 0.79 3.62 0.79
CA SER A 109 0.86 2.25 0.28
C SER A 109 0.59 2.13 -1.21
N ALA A 110 1.28 1.20 -1.86
CA ALA A 110 0.99 0.79 -3.23
C ALA A 110 -0.28 -0.07 -3.36
N GLY A 111 -0.80 -0.56 -2.24
CA GLY A 111 -2.02 -1.35 -2.18
C GLY A 111 -3.26 -0.58 -2.64
N PRO A 112 -4.34 -1.28 -3.00
CA PRO A 112 -5.53 -0.66 -3.56
C PRO A 112 -6.41 0.02 -2.51
N ASP A 113 -7.10 1.07 -2.95
CA ASP A 113 -8.01 1.89 -2.15
C ASP A 113 -9.28 1.17 -1.65
N TYR A 114 -9.52 -0.04 -2.10
CA TYR A 114 -10.65 -0.87 -1.63
C TYR A 114 -10.28 -1.90 -0.56
N THR A 115 -9.01 -2.00 -0.16
CA THR A 115 -8.55 -2.92 0.91
C THR A 115 -7.74 -2.21 1.98
N VAL A 116 -6.70 -1.47 1.61
CA VAL A 116 -5.73 -0.90 2.55
C VAL A 116 -6.36 0.01 3.60
N PRO A 117 -7.29 0.94 3.27
CA PRO A 117 -7.92 1.79 4.30
C PRO A 117 -8.63 1.00 5.40
N GLU A 118 -9.26 -0.12 5.05
CA GLU A 118 -9.92 -0.98 6.02
C GLU A 118 -8.93 -1.79 6.89
N LEU A 119 -7.77 -2.16 6.30
CA LEU A 119 -6.72 -2.90 6.99
C LEU A 119 -6.01 -2.09 8.08
N VAL A 120 -6.11 -0.77 8.03
CA VAL A 120 -5.45 0.15 8.98
C VAL A 120 -6.45 1.02 9.76
N ARG A 121 -7.75 0.74 9.65
CA ARG A 121 -8.81 1.56 10.27
C ARG A 121 -8.64 1.72 11.78
N ASP A 122 -8.18 0.67 12.45
CA ASP A 122 -7.98 0.62 13.90
C ASP A 122 -6.63 1.21 14.37
N MET A 123 -5.77 1.63 13.44
CA MET A 123 -4.44 2.16 13.75
C MET A 123 -4.39 3.69 13.84
N ASN A 124 -5.54 4.36 13.63
CA ASN A 124 -5.71 5.82 13.77
C ASN A 124 -4.73 6.67 12.95
N PHE A 125 -4.37 6.25 11.72
CA PHE A 125 -3.60 7.12 10.82
C PHE A 125 -4.35 8.42 10.52
N ASP A 126 -3.68 9.56 10.61
CA ASP A 126 -4.25 10.87 10.23
C ASP A 126 -4.55 10.93 8.74
N VAL A 127 -3.73 10.24 7.95
CA VAL A 127 -3.82 10.22 6.48
C VAL A 127 -3.51 8.85 5.95
N VAL A 128 -4.36 8.35 5.05
CA VAL A 128 -4.14 7.10 4.32
C VAL A 128 -4.13 7.39 2.82
N ILE A 129 -2.96 7.22 2.21
CA ILE A 129 -2.73 7.42 0.77
C ILE A 129 -2.45 6.06 0.13
N THR A 130 -3.24 5.71 -0.87
CA THR A 130 -3.18 4.40 -1.53
C THR A 130 -3.22 4.53 -3.05
N SER A 131 -2.96 3.45 -3.76
CA SER A 131 -3.23 3.40 -5.19
C SER A 131 -4.73 3.55 -5.43
N ARG A 132 -5.12 4.48 -6.31
CA ARG A 132 -6.51 4.67 -6.71
C ARG A 132 -6.85 3.79 -7.88
N MET A 133 -7.87 2.96 -7.69
CA MET A 133 -8.33 2.03 -8.72
C MET A 133 -9.52 2.62 -9.51
N ASP A 134 -9.71 2.14 -10.74
CA ASP A 134 -10.90 2.47 -11.49
C ASP A 134 -12.11 1.70 -10.92
N LYS A 135 -13.21 2.40 -10.63
CA LYS A 135 -14.41 1.79 -10.03
C LYS A 135 -15.09 0.76 -10.94
N ARG A 136 -15.00 0.93 -12.27
CA ARG A 136 -15.60 0.01 -13.25
C ARG A 136 -14.66 -1.15 -13.56
N HIS A 137 -13.36 -0.91 -13.51
CA HIS A 137 -12.30 -1.86 -13.83
C HIS A 137 -11.28 -1.92 -12.67
N PRO A 138 -11.57 -2.60 -11.55
CA PRO A 138 -10.79 -2.54 -10.31
C PRO A 138 -9.37 -3.12 -10.45
N TRP A 139 -8.99 -3.58 -11.63
CA TRP A 139 -7.65 -3.97 -12.01
C TRP A 139 -6.83 -2.84 -12.66
N LYS A 140 -7.49 -1.74 -13.09
CA LYS A 140 -6.84 -0.56 -13.67
C LYS A 140 -6.52 0.47 -12.60
N TYR A 141 -5.31 1.00 -12.65
CA TYR A 141 -4.92 2.14 -11.84
C TYR A 141 -5.39 3.45 -12.49
N LYS A 142 -6.06 4.29 -11.71
CA LYS A 142 -6.17 5.73 -11.98
C LYS A 142 -4.93 6.47 -11.49
N PHE A 143 -4.35 5.98 -10.39
CA PHE A 143 -3.09 6.44 -9.84
C PHE A 143 -2.43 5.27 -9.12
N MET A 144 -1.18 4.97 -9.46
CA MET A 144 -0.39 3.93 -8.82
C MET A 144 0.58 4.57 -7.81
N CYS A 145 0.31 4.40 -6.53
CA CYS A 145 1.11 4.92 -5.41
C CYS A 145 2.32 4.02 -5.13
N TRP A 146 3.26 3.95 -6.08
CA TRP A 146 4.42 3.07 -6.03
C TRP A 146 5.69 3.81 -6.46
N GLY A 147 6.83 3.53 -5.80
CA GLY A 147 8.11 4.14 -6.13
C GLY A 147 8.06 5.68 -5.98
N PRO A 148 8.55 6.46 -6.95
CA PRO A 148 8.56 7.92 -6.88
C PRO A 148 7.17 8.54 -6.75
N ASN A 149 6.11 7.83 -7.16
CA ASN A 149 4.75 8.34 -7.00
C ASN A 149 4.31 8.44 -5.52
N LYS A 150 4.98 7.77 -4.59
CA LYS A 150 4.75 7.96 -3.14
C LYS A 150 5.07 9.40 -2.73
N VAL A 151 6.16 9.96 -3.24
CA VAL A 151 6.55 11.36 -3.02
C VAL A 151 5.53 12.31 -3.66
N VAL A 152 5.16 12.06 -4.92
CA VAL A 152 4.13 12.85 -5.62
C VAL A 152 2.81 12.88 -4.84
N ALA A 153 2.44 11.76 -4.23
CA ALA A 153 1.23 11.65 -3.42
C ALA A 153 1.31 12.45 -2.11
N LEU A 154 2.45 12.39 -1.42
CA LEU A 154 2.73 13.19 -0.23
C LEU A 154 2.68 14.69 -0.55
N ASP A 155 3.34 15.12 -1.64
CA ASP A 155 3.35 16.51 -2.09
C ASP A 155 1.96 17.02 -2.45
N ALA A 156 1.15 16.19 -3.14
CA ALA A 156 -0.22 16.53 -3.48
C ALA A 156 -1.10 16.73 -2.23
N TRP A 157 -0.93 15.87 -1.22
CA TRP A 157 -1.59 16.01 0.07
C TRP A 157 -1.14 17.28 0.79
N ALA A 158 0.16 17.55 0.84
CA ALA A 158 0.73 18.74 1.49
C ALA A 158 0.23 20.04 0.85
N LYS A 159 0.23 20.11 -0.48
CA LYS A 159 -0.30 21.27 -1.24
C LYS A 159 -1.78 21.50 -0.95
N LYS A 160 -2.59 20.43 -0.95
CA LYS A 160 -4.02 20.52 -0.66
C LYS A 160 -4.29 21.08 0.75
N ASN A 161 -3.45 20.74 1.72
CA ASN A 161 -3.60 21.17 3.11
C ASN A 161 -2.80 22.46 3.44
N LYS A 162 -2.14 23.07 2.44
CA LYS A 162 -1.35 24.29 2.58
C LYS A 162 -0.28 24.19 3.68
N ILE A 163 0.43 23.05 3.72
CA ILE A 163 1.51 22.77 4.69
C ILE A 163 2.81 22.39 3.98
N ILE A 164 3.92 22.43 4.74
CA ILE A 164 5.22 21.89 4.33
C ILE A 164 5.50 20.70 5.26
N PRO A 165 5.45 19.46 4.74
CA PRO A 165 5.77 18.27 5.54
C PRO A 165 7.27 18.21 5.82
N HIS A 166 7.64 17.96 7.05
CA HIS A 166 8.98 17.57 7.46
C HIS A 166 8.92 16.11 7.89
N VAL A 167 9.44 15.22 7.07
CA VAL A 167 9.41 13.78 7.33
C VAL A 167 10.49 13.46 8.37
N VAL A 168 10.09 13.28 9.62
CA VAL A 168 11.03 12.97 10.70
C VAL A 168 11.43 11.50 10.71
N ARG A 169 10.53 10.59 10.33
CA ARG A 169 10.79 9.16 10.17
C ARG A 169 10.01 8.59 9.01
N SER A 170 10.57 7.60 8.34
CA SER A 170 9.88 6.80 7.34
C SER A 170 10.16 5.32 7.56
N TYR A 171 9.11 4.50 7.48
CA TYR A 171 9.14 3.04 7.63
C TYR A 171 8.84 2.40 6.28
N GLY A 172 9.72 1.49 5.82
CA GLY A 172 9.58 0.78 4.55
C GLY A 172 10.33 -0.54 4.55
N ASP A 173 10.03 -1.45 3.62
CA ASP A 173 10.68 -2.76 3.51
C ASP A 173 11.45 -2.96 2.22
N SER A 174 11.11 -2.24 1.17
CA SER A 174 11.50 -2.55 -0.21
C SER A 174 12.10 -1.35 -0.98
N LYS A 175 12.78 -1.65 -2.08
CA LYS A 175 13.34 -0.63 -2.97
C LYS A 175 12.28 0.35 -3.53
N SER A 176 11.00 -0.02 -3.52
CA SER A 176 9.93 0.88 -3.94
C SER A 176 9.72 2.04 -2.97
N ASP A 177 10.18 1.90 -1.73
CA ASP A 177 10.03 2.90 -0.67
C ASP A 177 11.19 3.88 -0.63
N LYS A 178 12.29 3.55 -1.31
CA LYS A 178 13.53 4.35 -1.31
C LYS A 178 13.26 5.86 -1.43
N TYR A 179 12.45 6.27 -2.39
CA TYR A 179 12.20 7.69 -2.68
C TYR A 179 11.51 8.44 -1.53
N ILE A 180 10.62 7.78 -0.80
CA ILE A 180 9.95 8.37 0.36
C ILE A 180 10.81 8.26 1.62
N MET A 181 11.61 7.20 1.72
CA MET A 181 12.58 7.02 2.80
C MET A 181 13.65 8.11 2.78
N GLU A 182 14.22 8.42 1.61
CA GLU A 182 15.24 9.48 1.42
C GLU A 182 14.78 10.90 1.81
N LEU A 183 13.49 11.14 2.01
CA LEU A 183 12.97 12.41 2.52
C LEU A 183 13.01 12.52 4.05
N ALA A 184 13.25 11.41 4.74
CA ALA A 184 13.15 11.34 6.19
C ALA A 184 14.50 11.66 6.86
N ASP A 185 14.43 12.31 8.03
CA ASP A 185 15.61 12.48 8.89
C ASP A 185 16.15 11.11 9.37
N THR A 186 15.24 10.12 9.53
CA THR A 186 15.57 8.75 9.93
C THR A 186 14.82 7.74 9.08
N GLU A 187 15.55 6.89 8.37
CA GLU A 187 15.01 5.76 7.62
C GLU A 187 14.97 4.52 8.50
N ILE A 188 13.82 3.85 8.57
CA ILE A 188 13.64 2.59 9.34
C ILE A 188 13.24 1.49 8.37
N TRP A 189 14.22 0.70 7.97
CA TRP A 189 14.03 -0.41 7.06
C TRP A 189 13.58 -1.66 7.81
N ILE A 190 12.42 -2.17 7.49
CA ILE A 190 11.82 -3.35 8.13
C ILE A 190 12.20 -4.63 7.37
N ASP A 191 12.57 -5.67 8.11
CA ASP A 191 12.66 -7.01 7.54
C ASP A 191 11.25 -7.61 7.44
N ARG A 192 10.80 -7.87 6.22
CA ARG A 192 9.46 -8.41 5.93
C ARG A 192 9.17 -9.74 6.63
N LYS A 193 10.19 -10.54 6.95
CA LYS A 193 10.01 -11.86 7.57
C LYS A 193 9.84 -11.78 9.08
N THR A 194 10.63 -10.93 9.70
CA THR A 194 10.65 -10.79 11.16
C THR A 194 9.78 -9.64 11.67
N GLY A 195 9.50 -8.65 10.83
CA GLY A 195 8.82 -7.41 11.22
C GLY A 195 9.71 -6.48 12.05
N LEU A 196 11.00 -6.75 12.16
CA LEU A 196 11.94 -5.94 12.94
C LEU A 196 12.77 -5.01 12.04
N PRO A 197 13.28 -3.90 12.57
CA PRO A 197 14.26 -3.08 11.87
C PRO A 197 15.50 -3.90 11.47
N LYS A 198 16.03 -3.61 10.26
CA LYS A 198 17.26 -4.24 9.72
C LYS A 198 18.49 -3.59 10.31
#